data_0dc4c6c5f6e2ab3a7d8fc7e80fa64187
#
_entry.id   0dc4c6c5f6e2ab3a7d8fc7e80fa64187
#
_cell.length_a   1.000
_cell.length_b   1.000
_cell.length_c   1.000
_cell.angle_alpha   90.00
_cell.angle_beta   90.00
_cell.angle_gamma   90.00
#
_symmetry.space_group_name_H-M   'P 1'
#
loop_
_entity.id
_entity.type
_entity.pdbx_description
1 polymer ?
#
loop_
_entity_poly.entity_id
_entity_poly.type
_entity_poly.pdbx_seq_one_letter_code
_entity_poly.pdbx_strand_id
1 'polypeptide(L)'
;MQRSLVGSEMCIRDSTYTNQEWGTGMERETVFAPTQKPDPKQWLEVAKKAHMKGGIAVVKHHDGFCLWPTATTEHCTRNSSGYGKDVDIPKDFADAARELNMKYGFYVSPWDLSSPYWGKKDSNGNYTDEYARLVFLPQCAELAQYGKDQFEMWFDGATGGDYAGGYGSYTTSEKRTIDNSQTYYDIPNLRDSIHNLLPDVVMWGVGDEVRWIGNENGYSGQTCWSMGDGETGSEYAWMWAAGESDARSTKGWFWDSNLDNEVKTAETLFKMYLETVGRNATLLLNLPPNRAGLIDDSVAEQMEALGDLLDKRLGTDLAKSATVTADCTREAMGNGNYEARNLIDGNKDTYWTTPDGSKKAVIELKWDTPQTVRYVSLMEYIKLGQRIKKFKIETSEDGVTFTKRGGNQATTTVGYKRIIPLNGSTAEYSTDGYMAKAIRITIENSGSCPLLHTIEVF
;
A
#
# COMPACT_ATOMS: atom_id res chain seq x y z
N MET A 1 -13.42 3.44 -3.56
CA MET A 1 -12.33 2.45 -3.45
C MET A 1 -11.97 2.25 -2.00
N GLN A 2 -12.08 1.03 -1.51
CA GLN A 2 -11.72 0.72 -0.11
C GLN A 2 -10.21 0.47 -0.05
N ARG A 3 -9.44 1.45 0.34
CA ARG A 3 -8.01 1.31 0.55
C ARG A 3 -7.65 1.41 2.03
N SER A 4 -7.96 0.39 2.81
CA SER A 4 -7.14 0.03 3.94
C SER A 4 -6.38 -1.23 3.52
N LEU A 5 -5.54 -1.11 2.51
CA LEU A 5 -4.81 -2.22 1.97
C LEU A 5 -3.46 -2.28 2.67
N VAL A 6 -3.31 -3.28 3.51
CA VAL A 6 -2.03 -3.92 3.65
C VAL A 6 -1.93 -4.80 2.42
N GLY A 7 -1.10 -4.41 1.46
CA GLY A 7 -0.70 -5.23 0.34
C GLY A 7 0.62 -5.90 0.65
N SER A 8 0.97 -6.95 -0.08
CA SER A 8 2.31 -7.52 -0.02
C SER A 8 2.97 -7.38 -1.38
N GLU A 9 4.22 -6.94 -1.39
CA GLU A 9 5.10 -7.02 -2.54
C GLU A 9 5.83 -8.35 -2.50
N MET A 10 5.95 -9.03 -3.66
CA MET A 10 6.50 -10.38 -3.72
C MET A 10 7.56 -10.45 -4.82
N CYS A 11 8.83 -10.48 -4.37
CA CYS A 11 9.99 -10.36 -5.22
C CYS A 11 10.74 -11.69 -5.35
N ILE A 12 10.38 -12.53 -6.33
CA ILE A 12 11.24 -13.63 -6.76
C ILE A 12 11.81 -13.30 -8.13
N ARG A 13 13.13 -13.34 -8.29
CA ARG A 13 13.80 -13.10 -9.57
C ARG A 13 15.27 -13.53 -9.52
N ASP A 14 16.05 -13.21 -10.54
CA ASP A 14 17.50 -13.47 -10.61
C ASP A 14 18.28 -13.01 -9.38
N SER A 15 17.90 -11.89 -8.76
CA SER A 15 18.47 -11.39 -7.50
C SER A 15 18.44 -12.43 -6.37
N THR A 16 17.35 -13.19 -6.24
CA THR A 16 17.22 -14.32 -5.29
C THR A 16 18.28 -15.39 -5.55
N TYR A 17 18.74 -15.55 -6.79
CA TYR A 17 19.71 -16.58 -7.18
C TYR A 17 21.15 -16.06 -7.24
N THR A 18 21.36 -14.75 -7.45
CA THR A 18 22.66 -14.11 -7.46
C THR A 18 23.11 -13.59 -6.10
N ASN A 19 22.21 -13.45 -5.12
CA ASN A 19 22.40 -12.75 -3.85
C ASN A 19 22.82 -11.28 -4.06
N GLN A 20 22.28 -10.64 -5.09
CA GLN A 20 22.49 -9.23 -5.37
C GLN A 20 21.13 -8.56 -5.44
N GLU A 21 20.96 -7.48 -4.70
CA GLU A 21 19.69 -6.74 -4.68
C GLU A 21 19.37 -6.16 -6.06
N TRP A 22 20.39 -5.75 -6.80
CA TRP A 22 20.27 -5.20 -8.15
C TRP A 22 21.09 -6.02 -9.15
N GLY A 23 20.41 -6.61 -10.13
CA GLY A 23 21.04 -7.26 -11.27
C GLY A 23 21.62 -6.21 -12.24
N THR A 24 22.50 -6.67 -13.12
CA THR A 24 23.20 -5.82 -14.10
C THR A 24 22.52 -5.82 -15.48
N GLY A 25 21.54 -6.73 -15.70
CA GLY A 25 20.95 -7.00 -17.01
C GLY A 25 21.85 -7.85 -17.92
N MET A 26 23.01 -8.31 -17.41
CA MET A 26 23.95 -9.21 -18.13
C MET A 26 23.84 -10.67 -17.67
N GLU A 27 23.03 -10.92 -16.67
CA GLU A 27 22.75 -12.25 -16.15
C GLU A 27 22.09 -13.09 -17.25
N ARG A 28 22.47 -14.37 -17.32
CA ARG A 28 21.79 -15.30 -18.21
C ARG A 28 20.46 -15.72 -17.64
N GLU A 29 19.47 -15.95 -18.48
CA GLU A 29 18.13 -16.42 -18.10
C GLU A 29 18.15 -17.72 -17.27
N THR A 30 19.20 -18.53 -17.47
CA THR A 30 19.42 -19.78 -16.74
C THR A 30 19.80 -19.56 -15.27
N VAL A 31 20.10 -18.33 -14.85
CA VAL A 31 20.30 -17.95 -13.44
C VAL A 31 18.98 -18.09 -12.66
N PHE A 32 17.86 -17.74 -13.29
CA PHE A 32 16.54 -18.02 -12.73
C PHE A 32 16.27 -19.53 -12.77
N ALA A 33 16.68 -20.21 -11.71
CA ALA A 33 16.67 -21.67 -11.61
C ALA A 33 16.03 -22.13 -10.29
N PRO A 34 14.71 -21.95 -10.10
CA PRO A 34 14.02 -22.43 -8.92
C PRO A 34 14.15 -23.95 -8.78
N THR A 35 14.23 -24.44 -7.53
CA THR A 35 14.40 -25.87 -7.23
C THR A 35 13.11 -26.66 -7.42
N GLN A 36 11.98 -25.97 -7.53
CA GLN A 36 10.65 -26.48 -7.89
C GLN A 36 9.89 -25.37 -8.64
N LYS A 37 8.68 -25.68 -9.16
CA LYS A 37 7.81 -24.63 -9.74
C LYS A 37 7.46 -23.61 -8.64
N PRO A 38 7.71 -22.29 -8.86
CA PRO A 38 7.28 -21.25 -7.92
C PRO A 38 5.78 -21.34 -7.63
N ASP A 39 5.40 -21.07 -6.39
CA ASP A 39 4.01 -21.19 -5.93
C ASP A 39 3.43 -19.84 -5.46
N PRO A 40 2.95 -18.99 -6.38
CA PRO A 40 2.30 -17.72 -6.04
C PRO A 40 1.07 -17.87 -5.13
N LYS A 41 0.43 -19.05 -5.11
CA LYS A 41 -0.69 -19.30 -4.22
C LYS A 41 -0.23 -19.35 -2.76
N GLN A 42 0.87 -20.04 -2.46
CA GLN A 42 1.46 -20.07 -1.13
C GLN A 42 1.86 -18.66 -0.67
N TRP A 43 2.39 -17.81 -1.56
CA TRP A 43 2.75 -16.42 -1.22
C TRP A 43 1.53 -15.64 -0.74
N LEU A 44 0.42 -15.71 -1.49
CA LEU A 44 -0.82 -15.01 -1.17
C LEU A 44 -1.53 -15.62 0.06
N GLU A 45 -1.42 -16.93 0.29
CA GLU A 45 -1.93 -17.57 1.50
C GLU A 45 -1.21 -17.06 2.75
N VAL A 46 0.13 -16.89 2.68
CA VAL A 46 0.92 -16.26 3.76
C VAL A 46 0.48 -14.81 4.00
N ALA A 47 0.35 -14.01 2.94
CA ALA A 47 -0.15 -12.64 3.05
C ALA A 47 -1.57 -12.58 3.66
N LYS A 48 -2.43 -13.50 3.29
CA LYS A 48 -3.82 -13.58 3.78
C LYS A 48 -3.90 -13.88 5.27
N LYS A 49 -2.95 -14.64 5.84
CA LYS A 49 -2.83 -14.88 7.29
C LYS A 49 -2.68 -13.56 8.07
N ALA A 50 -1.96 -12.58 7.52
CA ALA A 50 -1.84 -11.23 8.08
C ALA A 50 -2.99 -10.28 7.72
N HIS A 51 -4.13 -10.80 7.26
CA HIS A 51 -5.31 -10.02 6.81
C HIS A 51 -5.04 -9.06 5.64
N MET A 52 -3.97 -9.27 4.88
CA MET A 52 -3.69 -8.49 3.69
C MET A 52 -4.80 -8.67 2.64
N LYS A 53 -5.10 -7.61 1.90
CA LYS A 53 -6.23 -7.57 0.96
C LYS A 53 -5.82 -7.82 -0.48
N GLY A 54 -4.53 -7.77 -0.75
CA GLY A 54 -3.96 -7.99 -2.07
C GLY A 54 -2.46 -8.19 -2.04
N GLY A 55 -1.89 -8.44 -3.21
CA GLY A 55 -0.46 -8.54 -3.41
C GLY A 55 -0.05 -7.92 -4.75
N ILE A 56 1.21 -7.51 -4.83
CA ILE A 56 1.85 -7.02 -6.06
C ILE A 56 3.02 -7.96 -6.34
N ALA A 57 2.99 -8.64 -7.48
CA ALA A 57 4.12 -9.45 -7.92
C ALA A 57 5.14 -8.56 -8.65
N VAL A 58 6.40 -8.61 -8.23
CA VAL A 58 7.51 -8.00 -8.99
C VAL A 58 7.80 -8.91 -10.18
N VAL A 59 7.35 -8.50 -11.36
CA VAL A 59 7.46 -9.32 -12.57
C VAL A 59 8.57 -8.88 -13.50
N LYS A 60 9.05 -7.65 -13.37
CA LYS A 60 10.26 -7.13 -14.01
C LYS A 60 10.87 -6.04 -13.13
N HIS A 61 12.15 -6.15 -12.80
CA HIS A 61 12.90 -5.12 -12.09
C HIS A 61 13.90 -4.40 -13.00
N HIS A 62 14.84 -3.63 -12.44
CA HIS A 62 15.78 -2.77 -13.17
C HIS A 62 16.76 -3.52 -14.09
N ASP A 63 17.05 -4.80 -13.81
CA ASP A 63 17.87 -5.65 -14.67
C ASP A 63 17.20 -5.99 -16.00
N GLY A 64 15.86 -5.88 -16.09
CA GLY A 64 15.07 -6.12 -17.28
C GLY A 64 14.61 -7.56 -17.48
N PHE A 65 14.95 -8.50 -16.56
CA PHE A 65 14.50 -9.88 -16.67
C PHE A 65 12.99 -9.97 -16.41
N CYS A 66 12.26 -10.58 -17.36
CA CYS A 66 10.81 -10.71 -17.30
C CYS A 66 10.40 -12.10 -16.77
N LEU A 67 9.61 -12.14 -15.70
CA LEU A 67 9.08 -13.36 -15.08
C LEU A 67 7.86 -13.94 -15.82
N TRP A 68 7.74 -13.63 -17.09
CA TRP A 68 6.75 -14.23 -18.01
C TRP A 68 7.35 -14.30 -19.42
N PRO A 69 6.86 -15.18 -20.30
CA PRO A 69 7.39 -15.35 -21.64
C PRO A 69 6.94 -14.22 -22.60
N THR A 70 7.36 -12.98 -22.27
CA THR A 70 7.03 -11.78 -23.05
C THR A 70 7.49 -11.89 -24.51
N ALA A 71 6.77 -11.21 -25.42
CA ALA A 71 7.17 -11.11 -26.82
C ALA A 71 8.24 -10.04 -27.09
N THR A 72 8.53 -9.19 -26.11
CA THR A 72 9.34 -7.97 -26.30
C THR A 72 10.84 -8.17 -26.17
N THR A 73 11.27 -9.22 -25.46
CA THR A 73 12.68 -9.53 -25.20
C THR A 73 12.91 -11.02 -25.07
N GLU A 74 14.14 -11.46 -25.35
CA GLU A 74 14.60 -12.82 -25.07
C GLU A 74 15.02 -12.96 -23.57
N HIS A 75 15.23 -11.84 -22.87
CA HIS A 75 15.59 -11.84 -21.44
C HIS A 75 14.36 -12.09 -20.56
N CYS A 76 13.88 -13.34 -20.60
CA CYS A 76 12.65 -13.75 -19.93
C CYS A 76 12.64 -15.27 -19.63
N THR A 77 11.65 -15.71 -18.89
CA THR A 77 11.47 -17.11 -18.44
C THR A 77 11.41 -18.14 -19.58
N ARG A 78 11.04 -17.74 -20.80
CA ARG A 78 11.08 -18.64 -21.97
C ARG A 78 12.47 -19.24 -22.18
N ASN A 79 13.52 -18.52 -21.86
CA ASN A 79 14.92 -18.94 -22.04
C ASN A 79 15.57 -19.44 -20.75
N SER A 80 14.82 -19.50 -19.65
CA SER A 80 15.26 -20.11 -18.39
C SER A 80 15.37 -21.65 -18.51
N SER A 81 15.87 -22.29 -17.48
CA SER A 81 16.05 -23.73 -17.43
C SER A 81 15.29 -24.39 -16.28
N GLY A 82 15.13 -25.72 -16.34
CA GLY A 82 14.49 -26.49 -15.28
C GLY A 82 13.08 -26.00 -14.97
N TYR A 83 12.79 -25.81 -13.71
CA TYR A 83 11.48 -25.32 -13.23
C TYR A 83 11.24 -23.82 -13.48
N GLY A 84 12.26 -23.08 -13.89
CA GLY A 84 12.11 -21.66 -14.28
C GLY A 84 11.65 -21.48 -15.72
N LYS A 85 11.79 -22.53 -16.54
CA LYS A 85 11.47 -22.46 -17.96
C LYS A 85 9.95 -22.32 -18.17
N ASP A 86 9.58 -21.34 -19.03
CA ASP A 86 8.18 -21.03 -19.38
C ASP A 86 7.27 -20.72 -18.19
N VAL A 87 7.86 -20.35 -17.03
CA VAL A 87 7.10 -19.82 -15.88
C VAL A 87 6.43 -18.53 -16.27
N ASP A 88 5.17 -18.37 -15.88
CA ASP A 88 4.37 -17.16 -16.07
C ASP A 88 3.85 -16.70 -14.70
N ILE A 89 4.73 -15.98 -13.95
CA ILE A 89 4.39 -15.48 -12.62
C ILE A 89 3.15 -14.57 -12.63
N PRO A 90 3.01 -13.60 -13.57
CA PRO A 90 1.80 -12.79 -13.65
C PRO A 90 0.52 -13.62 -13.73
N LYS A 91 0.51 -14.63 -14.60
CA LYS A 91 -0.64 -15.52 -14.75
C LYS A 91 -0.93 -16.32 -13.49
N ASP A 92 0.06 -17.04 -12.98
CA ASP A 92 -0.10 -17.92 -11.81
C ASP A 92 -0.49 -17.09 -10.56
N PHE A 93 0.04 -15.87 -10.42
CA PHE A 93 -0.30 -14.94 -9.34
C PHE A 93 -1.72 -14.40 -9.44
N ALA A 94 -2.15 -13.97 -10.63
CA ALA A 94 -3.51 -13.49 -10.87
C ALA A 94 -4.56 -14.59 -10.62
N ASP A 95 -4.28 -15.80 -11.09
CA ASP A 95 -5.18 -16.95 -10.89
C ASP A 95 -5.29 -17.33 -9.40
N ALA A 96 -4.16 -17.35 -8.68
CA ALA A 96 -4.14 -17.58 -7.24
C ALA A 96 -4.89 -16.49 -6.45
N ALA A 97 -4.71 -15.23 -6.82
CA ALA A 97 -5.40 -14.11 -6.17
C ALA A 97 -6.93 -14.23 -6.32
N ARG A 98 -7.42 -14.59 -7.50
CA ARG A 98 -8.85 -14.84 -7.74
C ARG A 98 -9.37 -16.01 -6.90
N GLU A 99 -8.64 -17.12 -6.87
CA GLU A 99 -9.02 -18.29 -6.06
C GLU A 99 -9.14 -17.92 -4.57
N LEU A 100 -8.23 -17.09 -4.07
CA LEU A 100 -8.18 -16.64 -2.68
C LEU A 100 -9.10 -15.44 -2.39
N ASN A 101 -9.79 -14.89 -3.40
CA ASN A 101 -10.57 -13.66 -3.32
C ASN A 101 -9.73 -12.48 -2.78
N MET A 102 -8.51 -12.35 -3.29
CA MET A 102 -7.59 -11.25 -3.01
C MET A 102 -7.45 -10.35 -4.23
N LYS A 103 -7.05 -9.11 -4.01
CA LYS A 103 -6.66 -8.19 -5.09
C LYS A 103 -5.23 -8.49 -5.53
N TYR A 104 -4.91 -8.17 -6.78
CA TYR A 104 -3.53 -8.32 -7.28
C TYR A 104 -3.12 -7.15 -8.16
N GLY A 105 -1.82 -6.97 -8.27
CA GLY A 105 -1.19 -5.99 -9.12
C GLY A 105 0.18 -6.47 -9.57
N PHE A 106 0.83 -5.68 -10.43
CA PHE A 106 2.15 -6.00 -10.96
C PHE A 106 3.09 -4.82 -10.82
N TYR A 107 4.32 -5.11 -10.35
CA TYR A 107 5.45 -4.19 -10.40
C TYR A 107 6.22 -4.45 -11.70
N VAL A 108 6.37 -3.41 -12.48
CA VAL A 108 7.14 -3.39 -13.72
C VAL A 108 8.06 -2.19 -13.71
N SER A 109 9.37 -2.42 -13.58
CA SER A 109 10.32 -1.31 -13.69
C SER A 109 10.33 -0.72 -15.11
N PRO A 110 10.13 0.59 -15.26
CA PRO A 110 10.41 1.27 -16.51
C PRO A 110 11.91 1.31 -16.83
N TRP A 111 12.78 1.28 -15.82
CA TRP A 111 14.22 1.17 -15.99
C TRP A 111 14.58 -0.25 -16.46
N ASP A 112 15.43 -0.36 -17.46
CA ASP A 112 15.78 -1.64 -18.08
C ASP A 112 17.25 -1.65 -18.49
N LEU A 113 18.10 -2.19 -17.62
CA LEU A 113 19.54 -2.29 -17.85
C LEU A 113 19.87 -3.24 -19.01
N SER A 114 19.04 -4.26 -19.25
CA SER A 114 19.25 -5.25 -20.32
C SER A 114 18.95 -4.71 -21.71
N SER A 115 18.08 -3.71 -21.81
CA SER A 115 17.60 -3.25 -23.12
C SER A 115 18.60 -2.32 -23.82
N PRO A 116 18.95 -2.61 -25.08
CA PRO A 116 19.78 -1.70 -25.91
C PRO A 116 19.05 -0.41 -26.27
N TYR A 117 17.73 -0.37 -26.12
CA TYR A 117 16.90 0.79 -26.46
C TYR A 117 16.72 1.76 -25.28
N TRP A 118 16.82 1.29 -24.03
CA TRP A 118 16.59 2.13 -22.87
C TRP A 118 17.67 3.21 -22.73
N GLY A 119 17.25 4.46 -22.63
CA GLY A 119 18.14 5.62 -22.55
C GLY A 119 18.93 5.90 -23.84
N LYS A 120 18.61 5.23 -24.96
CA LYS A 120 19.29 5.44 -26.27
C LYS A 120 18.99 6.83 -26.80
N LYS A 121 20.05 7.47 -27.30
CA LYS A 121 19.97 8.78 -27.97
C LYS A 121 20.32 8.68 -29.44
N ASP A 122 19.72 9.54 -30.25
CA ASP A 122 20.04 9.71 -31.65
C ASP A 122 21.37 10.48 -31.85
N SER A 123 21.78 10.71 -33.09
CA SER A 123 23.00 11.45 -33.43
C SER A 123 22.97 12.94 -33.04
N ASN A 124 21.80 13.47 -32.70
CA ASN A 124 21.59 14.85 -32.23
C ASN A 124 21.54 14.94 -30.69
N GLY A 125 21.66 13.80 -30.01
CA GLY A 125 21.60 13.73 -28.55
C GLY A 125 20.18 13.66 -27.98
N ASN A 126 19.11 13.50 -28.77
CA ASN A 126 17.76 13.34 -28.31
C ASN A 126 17.46 11.87 -27.99
N TYR A 127 16.66 11.61 -26.99
CA TYR A 127 16.17 10.26 -26.69
C TYR A 127 15.32 9.74 -27.86
N THR A 128 15.51 8.44 -28.18
CA THR A 128 14.64 7.74 -29.12
C THR A 128 13.42 7.19 -28.43
N ASP A 129 12.33 6.96 -29.17
CA ASP A 129 11.09 6.36 -28.66
C ASP A 129 11.09 4.82 -28.69
N GLU A 130 12.19 4.22 -29.15
CA GLU A 130 12.28 2.78 -29.43
C GLU A 130 11.96 1.95 -28.18
N TYR A 131 12.48 2.33 -27.01
CA TYR A 131 12.22 1.60 -25.78
C TYR A 131 10.75 1.65 -25.37
N ALA A 132 10.17 2.82 -25.32
CA ALA A 132 8.75 2.97 -24.97
C ALA A 132 7.87 2.15 -25.92
N ARG A 133 8.06 2.33 -27.22
CA ARG A 133 7.21 1.75 -28.26
C ARG A 133 7.39 0.24 -28.46
N LEU A 134 8.64 -0.28 -28.37
CA LEU A 134 8.96 -1.68 -28.68
C LEU A 134 9.00 -2.59 -27.44
N VAL A 135 9.19 -2.03 -26.25
CA VAL A 135 9.42 -2.81 -25.02
C VAL A 135 8.42 -2.44 -23.94
N PHE A 136 8.47 -1.21 -23.41
CA PHE A 136 7.76 -0.87 -22.18
C PHE A 136 6.22 -0.87 -22.33
N LEU A 137 5.70 -0.13 -23.33
CA LEU A 137 4.24 -0.08 -23.56
C LEU A 137 3.65 -1.45 -23.92
N PRO A 138 4.30 -2.27 -24.80
CA PRO A 138 3.84 -3.63 -25.05
C PRO A 138 3.85 -4.52 -23.81
N GLN A 139 4.89 -4.45 -22.95
CA GLN A 139 4.94 -5.20 -21.69
C GLN A 139 3.78 -4.82 -20.77
N CYS A 140 3.51 -3.53 -20.60
CA CYS A 140 2.35 -3.07 -19.82
C CYS A 140 1.02 -3.57 -20.41
N ALA A 141 0.88 -3.60 -21.74
CA ALA A 141 -0.30 -4.12 -22.43
C ALA A 141 -0.46 -5.64 -22.26
N GLU A 142 0.64 -6.41 -22.29
CA GLU A 142 0.64 -7.85 -21.99
C GLU A 142 0.13 -8.08 -20.55
N LEU A 143 0.65 -7.34 -19.56
CA LEU A 143 0.26 -7.49 -18.16
C LEU A 143 -1.18 -7.05 -17.91
N ALA A 144 -1.69 -6.06 -18.62
CA ALA A 144 -3.09 -5.64 -18.51
C ALA A 144 -4.08 -6.74 -18.97
N GLN A 145 -3.64 -7.72 -19.76
CA GLN A 145 -4.50 -8.80 -20.26
C GLN A 145 -4.79 -9.91 -19.23
N TYR A 146 -4.05 -9.96 -18.12
CA TYR A 146 -4.28 -10.97 -17.07
C TYR A 146 -5.60 -10.78 -16.31
N GLY A 147 -6.31 -9.68 -16.49
CA GLY A 147 -7.69 -9.47 -16.06
C GLY A 147 -8.00 -8.08 -15.54
N LYS A 148 -9.30 -7.75 -15.53
CA LYS A 148 -9.82 -6.42 -15.17
C LYS A 148 -9.90 -6.16 -13.66
N ASP A 149 -9.53 -7.13 -12.85
CA ASP A 149 -9.56 -7.09 -11.39
C ASP A 149 -8.21 -6.71 -10.77
N GLN A 150 -7.24 -6.30 -11.59
CA GLN A 150 -6.00 -5.67 -11.13
C GLN A 150 -6.32 -4.38 -10.38
N PHE A 151 -5.66 -4.17 -9.21
CA PHE A 151 -5.89 -2.97 -8.43
C PHE A 151 -4.78 -1.93 -8.59
N GLU A 152 -3.56 -2.35 -8.98
CA GLU A 152 -2.40 -1.48 -9.08
C GLU A 152 -1.37 -1.96 -10.09
N MET A 153 -0.79 -1.02 -10.82
CA MET A 153 0.45 -1.19 -11.57
C MET A 153 1.52 -0.29 -10.96
N TRP A 154 2.66 -0.88 -10.62
CA TRP A 154 3.70 -0.23 -9.84
C TRP A 154 4.96 -0.03 -10.68
N PHE A 155 5.39 1.23 -10.85
CA PHE A 155 6.48 1.63 -11.74
C PHE A 155 7.59 2.32 -10.95
N ASP A 156 8.67 1.60 -10.70
CA ASP A 156 9.83 2.08 -9.95
C ASP A 156 11.04 2.30 -10.85
N GLY A 157 11.94 3.21 -10.46
CA GLY A 157 13.21 3.43 -11.12
C GLY A 157 13.12 4.13 -12.47
N ALA A 158 12.06 4.90 -12.73
CA ALA A 158 11.78 5.48 -14.05
C ALA A 158 12.89 6.38 -14.64
N THR A 159 13.68 7.04 -13.79
CA THR A 159 14.79 7.90 -14.24
C THR A 159 16.11 7.16 -14.41
N GLY A 160 16.18 5.89 -13.99
CA GLY A 160 17.40 5.12 -13.95
C GLY A 160 18.33 5.53 -12.81
N GLY A 161 19.56 5.06 -12.89
CA GLY A 161 20.57 5.30 -11.85
C GLY A 161 21.99 5.16 -12.37
N ASP A 162 22.93 5.21 -11.44
CA ASP A 162 24.38 5.24 -11.68
C ASP A 162 24.99 3.87 -12.07
N TYR A 163 24.22 2.98 -12.68
CA TYR A 163 24.66 1.63 -13.04
C TYR A 163 24.87 1.47 -14.54
N ALA A 164 25.94 0.79 -14.90
CA ALA A 164 26.17 0.27 -16.24
C ALA A 164 25.52 -1.13 -16.35
N GLY A 165 25.06 -1.51 -17.53
CA GLY A 165 24.44 -2.81 -17.76
C GLY A 165 24.41 -3.19 -19.24
N GLY A 166 23.82 -4.34 -19.54
CA GLY A 166 23.66 -4.83 -20.91
C GLY A 166 23.14 -6.27 -20.93
N TYR A 167 22.71 -6.71 -22.13
CA TYR A 167 22.19 -8.04 -22.36
C TYR A 167 22.67 -8.60 -23.71
N GLY A 168 22.94 -9.90 -23.73
CA GLY A 168 23.41 -10.59 -24.97
C GLY A 168 24.70 -10.01 -25.53
N SER A 169 24.64 -9.51 -26.75
CA SER A 169 25.76 -8.81 -27.40
C SER A 169 25.85 -7.33 -27.08
N TYR A 170 24.86 -6.79 -26.37
CA TYR A 170 24.83 -5.39 -25.95
C TYR A 170 25.39 -5.25 -24.56
N THR A 171 26.47 -4.51 -24.39
CA THR A 171 27.04 -4.13 -23.12
C THR A 171 27.41 -2.66 -23.14
N THR A 172 27.26 -1.95 -22.04
CA THR A 172 27.69 -0.56 -21.93
C THR A 172 28.32 -0.30 -20.58
N SER A 173 29.40 0.48 -20.57
CA SER A 173 29.94 1.06 -19.35
C SER A 173 29.34 2.45 -19.06
N GLU A 174 28.52 2.96 -19.96
CA GLU A 174 27.87 4.25 -19.79
C GLU A 174 26.67 4.12 -18.85
N LYS A 175 26.64 5.02 -17.87
CA LYS A 175 25.47 5.20 -17.01
C LYS A 175 24.40 5.93 -17.82
N ARG A 176 23.22 5.34 -17.88
CA ARG A 176 22.10 5.93 -18.62
C ARG A 176 21.05 6.43 -17.64
N THR A 177 20.57 7.64 -17.87
CA THR A 177 19.51 8.27 -17.08
C THR A 177 18.49 8.89 -18.01
N ILE A 178 17.28 9.07 -17.50
CA ILE A 178 16.18 9.71 -18.24
C ILE A 178 15.85 11.03 -17.55
N ASP A 179 15.91 12.13 -18.32
CA ASP A 179 15.70 13.48 -17.78
C ASP A 179 14.21 13.75 -17.48
N ASN A 180 13.31 13.21 -18.32
CA ASN A 180 11.87 13.36 -18.18
C ASN A 180 11.15 12.06 -18.49
N SER A 181 10.77 11.34 -17.42
CA SER A 181 10.07 10.06 -17.52
C SER A 181 8.68 10.18 -18.16
N GLN A 182 7.95 11.28 -17.95
CA GLN A 182 6.61 11.46 -18.48
C GLN A 182 6.60 11.46 -20.01
N THR A 183 7.57 12.15 -20.63
CA THR A 183 7.69 12.22 -22.09
C THR A 183 8.42 11.02 -22.67
N TYR A 184 9.45 10.52 -21.99
CA TYR A 184 10.27 9.40 -22.48
C TYR A 184 9.47 8.09 -22.62
N TYR A 185 8.62 7.78 -21.64
CA TYR A 185 7.78 6.58 -21.66
C TYR A 185 6.38 6.82 -22.23
N ASP A 186 6.08 8.04 -22.68
CA ASP A 186 4.74 8.42 -23.15
C ASP A 186 3.65 8.09 -22.12
N ILE A 187 3.88 8.51 -20.86
CA ILE A 187 3.02 8.16 -19.72
C ILE A 187 1.57 8.61 -19.91
N PRO A 188 1.25 9.79 -20.48
CA PRO A 188 -0.14 10.16 -20.74
C PRO A 188 -0.87 9.13 -21.61
N ASN A 189 -0.25 8.66 -22.69
CA ASN A 189 -0.83 7.65 -23.57
C ASN A 189 -0.88 6.26 -22.90
N LEU A 190 0.14 5.89 -22.11
CA LEU A 190 0.11 4.69 -21.29
C LEU A 190 -1.08 4.70 -20.33
N ARG A 191 -1.28 5.81 -19.59
CA ARG A 191 -2.38 5.97 -18.63
C ARG A 191 -3.74 5.78 -19.31
N ASP A 192 -3.97 6.47 -20.43
CA ASP A 192 -5.21 6.34 -21.18
C ASP A 192 -5.43 4.91 -21.68
N SER A 193 -4.38 4.27 -22.21
CA SER A 193 -4.44 2.90 -22.71
C SER A 193 -4.74 1.89 -21.60
N ILE A 194 -4.07 2.02 -20.45
CA ILE A 194 -4.26 1.13 -19.29
C ILE A 194 -5.66 1.32 -18.69
N HIS A 195 -6.13 2.55 -18.49
CA HIS A 195 -7.49 2.78 -17.96
C HIS A 195 -8.60 2.34 -18.91
N ASN A 196 -8.37 2.35 -20.23
CA ASN A 196 -9.30 1.76 -21.17
C ASN A 196 -9.44 0.23 -21.00
N LEU A 197 -8.37 -0.46 -20.60
CA LEU A 197 -8.36 -1.91 -20.34
C LEU A 197 -8.76 -2.23 -18.90
N LEU A 198 -8.30 -1.45 -17.95
CA LEU A 198 -8.38 -1.62 -16.51
C LEU A 198 -8.93 -0.33 -15.84
N PRO A 199 -10.24 -0.06 -15.90
CA PRO A 199 -10.79 1.22 -15.45
C PRO A 199 -10.58 1.55 -13.96
N ASP A 200 -10.42 0.52 -13.12
CA ASP A 200 -10.30 0.65 -11.67
C ASP A 200 -8.86 0.51 -11.15
N VAL A 201 -7.88 0.26 -12.03
CA VAL A 201 -6.47 0.16 -11.65
C VAL A 201 -5.95 1.54 -11.25
N VAL A 202 -4.95 1.57 -10.37
CA VAL A 202 -4.19 2.78 -10.09
C VAL A 202 -2.75 2.58 -10.48
N MET A 203 -2.09 3.65 -10.89
CA MET A 203 -0.71 3.63 -11.37
C MET A 203 0.19 4.37 -10.38
N TRP A 204 1.08 3.63 -9.72
CA TRP A 204 2.09 4.15 -8.81
C TRP A 204 3.33 4.64 -9.56
N GLY A 205 4.11 5.51 -8.95
CA GLY A 205 5.35 6.03 -9.51
C GLY A 205 5.10 7.01 -10.66
N VAL A 206 5.60 6.72 -11.86
CA VAL A 206 5.38 7.61 -13.02
C VAL A 206 3.91 7.81 -13.38
N GLY A 207 3.02 6.96 -12.89
CA GLY A 207 1.57 7.10 -13.09
C GLY A 207 0.94 8.23 -12.28
N ASP A 208 1.56 8.67 -11.20
CA ASP A 208 1.15 9.78 -10.31
C ASP A 208 -0.25 9.63 -9.67
N GLU A 209 -0.82 8.43 -9.66
CA GLU A 209 -2.15 8.19 -9.09
C GLU A 209 -2.10 7.70 -7.64
N VAL A 210 -0.93 7.27 -7.19
CA VAL A 210 -0.58 6.91 -5.83
C VAL A 210 0.69 7.63 -5.45
N ARG A 211 0.72 8.19 -4.26
CA ARG A 211 1.85 8.96 -3.75
C ARG A 211 2.74 8.09 -2.88
N TRP A 212 4.01 7.99 -3.23
CA TRP A 212 5.01 7.43 -2.33
C TRP A 212 5.21 8.33 -1.11
N ILE A 213 5.19 7.75 0.09
CA ILE A 213 5.41 8.50 1.34
C ILE A 213 6.85 9.01 1.47
N GLY A 214 7.80 8.48 0.66
CA GLY A 214 9.19 8.95 0.64
C GLY A 214 10.12 8.19 1.58
N ASN A 215 9.70 7.04 2.12
CA ASN A 215 10.56 6.16 2.91
C ASN A 215 10.09 4.71 2.82
N GLU A 216 11.03 3.78 3.06
CA GLU A 216 10.84 2.33 3.03
C GLU A 216 10.74 1.71 4.44
N ASN A 217 10.26 2.48 5.40
CA ASN A 217 10.25 2.07 6.81
C ASN A 217 8.87 1.62 7.31
N GLY A 218 7.85 1.64 6.45
CA GLY A 218 6.48 1.39 6.87
C GLY A 218 5.95 2.47 7.81
N TYR A 219 6.26 3.73 7.51
CA TYR A 219 5.94 4.86 8.34
C TYR A 219 5.33 6.00 7.52
N SER A 220 4.14 6.44 7.91
CA SER A 220 3.52 7.68 7.46
C SER A 220 3.54 8.72 8.59
N GLY A 221 3.75 9.98 8.24
CA GLY A 221 3.67 11.08 9.19
C GLY A 221 2.32 11.14 9.92
N GLN A 222 2.32 11.73 11.12
CA GLN A 222 1.08 11.87 11.91
C GLN A 222 0.05 12.82 11.24
N THR A 223 0.50 13.65 10.31
CA THR A 223 -0.33 14.41 9.38
C THR A 223 -0.20 13.78 8.00
N CYS A 224 -1.30 13.29 7.42
CA CYS A 224 -1.30 12.68 6.11
C CYS A 224 -2.56 13.07 5.34
N TRP A 225 -2.37 13.85 4.28
CA TRP A 225 -3.43 14.19 3.33
C TRP A 225 -3.41 13.20 2.18
N SER A 226 -4.57 12.89 1.62
CA SER A 226 -4.69 12.03 0.42
C SER A 226 -4.65 12.86 -0.87
N MET A 227 -3.90 13.96 -0.88
CA MET A 227 -3.78 14.87 -2.00
C MET A 227 -2.35 15.43 -2.09
N GLY A 228 -1.86 15.69 -3.30
CA GLY A 228 -0.55 16.26 -3.55
C GLY A 228 0.61 15.30 -3.31
N ASP A 229 1.82 15.83 -3.26
CA ASP A 229 3.07 15.10 -3.18
C ASP A 229 3.72 15.16 -1.79
N GLY A 230 4.81 14.40 -1.63
CA GLY A 230 5.67 14.36 -0.45
C GLY A 230 5.07 13.59 0.73
N GLU A 231 5.79 13.54 1.84
CA GLU A 231 5.46 12.70 2.99
C GLU A 231 4.09 12.99 3.59
N THR A 232 3.73 14.25 3.75
CA THR A 232 2.48 14.67 4.40
C THR A 232 1.33 14.89 3.43
N GLY A 233 1.59 14.97 2.14
CA GLY A 233 0.63 15.49 1.17
C GLY A 233 0.27 16.95 1.42
N SER A 234 -0.78 17.45 0.78
CA SER A 234 -1.20 18.84 0.89
C SER A 234 -2.72 18.97 0.96
N GLU A 235 -3.19 19.84 1.85
CA GLU A 235 -4.61 20.21 1.95
C GLU A 235 -5.14 20.93 0.69
N TYR A 236 -4.25 21.60 -0.03
CA TYR A 236 -4.61 22.49 -1.15
C TYR A 236 -4.20 21.96 -2.52
N ALA A 237 -3.78 20.71 -2.58
CA ALA A 237 -3.44 20.11 -3.87
C ALA A 237 -4.70 19.94 -4.74
N TRP A 238 -4.50 20.02 -6.04
CA TRP A 238 -5.57 19.87 -7.03
C TRP A 238 -5.83 18.41 -7.43
N MET A 239 -4.92 17.49 -7.05
CA MET A 239 -4.97 16.09 -7.43
C MET A 239 -5.07 15.19 -6.20
N TRP A 240 -5.99 14.23 -6.26
CA TRP A 240 -6.10 13.17 -5.28
C TRP A 240 -4.98 12.14 -5.49
N ALA A 241 -4.18 11.89 -4.46
CA ALA A 241 -3.14 10.90 -4.46
C ALA A 241 -3.03 10.30 -3.05
N ALA A 242 -3.57 9.09 -2.87
CA ALA A 242 -3.46 8.37 -1.59
C ALA A 242 -1.99 8.04 -1.31
N GLY A 243 -1.57 8.18 -0.03
CA GLY A 243 -0.22 7.82 0.38
C GLY A 243 -0.03 6.31 0.44
N GLU A 244 1.14 5.85 -0.01
CA GLU A 244 1.58 4.47 0.13
C GLU A 244 3.01 4.41 0.66
N SER A 245 3.27 3.53 1.61
CA SER A 245 4.58 3.25 2.17
C SER A 245 4.89 1.78 1.95
N ASP A 246 5.92 1.53 1.21
CA ASP A 246 6.55 0.23 1.05
C ASP A 246 7.51 -0.06 2.20
N ALA A 247 7.66 -1.33 2.55
CA ALA A 247 8.54 -1.72 3.64
C ALA A 247 8.90 -3.21 3.56
N ARG A 248 10.03 -3.54 4.14
CA ARG A 248 10.55 -4.92 4.18
C ARG A 248 10.07 -5.65 5.43
N SER A 249 9.63 -6.90 5.27
CA SER A 249 9.41 -7.82 6.40
C SER A 249 10.71 -8.45 6.91
N THR A 250 11.72 -8.50 6.05
CA THR A 250 13.05 -9.07 6.30
C THR A 250 14.13 -7.99 6.21
N LYS A 251 15.40 -8.38 6.31
CA LYS A 251 16.55 -7.47 6.25
C LYS A 251 16.75 -6.86 4.85
N GLY A 252 16.54 -7.65 3.78
CA GLY A 252 16.64 -7.22 2.38
C GLY A 252 15.30 -7.16 1.68
N TRP A 253 15.26 -6.59 0.48
CA TRP A 253 14.10 -6.64 -0.42
C TRP A 253 13.96 -8.02 -1.07
N PHE A 254 15.08 -8.68 -1.35
CA PHE A 254 15.13 -10.03 -1.90
C PHE A 254 15.62 -11.02 -0.85
N TRP A 255 15.21 -12.25 -1.02
CA TRP A 255 15.77 -13.36 -0.27
C TRP A 255 17.26 -13.54 -0.64
N ASP A 256 18.12 -13.65 0.35
CA ASP A 256 19.57 -13.81 0.18
C ASP A 256 20.09 -14.89 1.12
N SER A 257 20.78 -15.88 0.57
CA SER A 257 21.34 -16.99 1.35
C SER A 257 22.53 -16.58 2.22
N ASN A 258 23.16 -15.42 1.96
CA ASN A 258 24.32 -14.92 2.71
C ASN A 258 23.89 -13.97 3.85
N LEU A 259 22.66 -13.44 3.78
CA LEU A 259 22.11 -12.63 4.85
C LEU A 259 21.45 -13.55 5.87
N ASP A 260 21.65 -13.23 7.14
CA ASP A 260 20.73 -13.69 8.17
C ASP A 260 19.38 -13.03 7.85
N ASN A 261 18.47 -13.79 7.25
CA ASN A 261 17.16 -13.30 6.81
C ASN A 261 16.28 -13.02 8.04
N GLU A 262 16.78 -12.10 8.90
CA GLU A 262 16.11 -11.66 10.11
C GLU A 262 14.73 -11.11 9.75
N VAL A 263 13.70 -11.78 10.27
CA VAL A 263 12.31 -11.41 10.06
C VAL A 263 11.88 -10.44 11.14
N LYS A 264 11.21 -9.35 10.78
CA LYS A 264 10.60 -8.45 11.76
C LYS A 264 9.53 -9.17 12.57
N THR A 265 9.52 -8.94 13.87
CA THR A 265 8.52 -9.54 14.76
C THR A 265 7.12 -9.02 14.45
N ALA A 266 6.10 -9.81 14.78
CA ALA A 266 4.70 -9.43 14.62
C ALA A 266 4.36 -8.11 15.33
N GLU A 267 4.97 -7.83 16.48
CA GLU A 267 4.81 -6.55 17.19
C GLU A 267 5.38 -5.37 16.40
N THR A 268 6.56 -5.55 15.79
CA THR A 268 7.15 -4.51 14.92
C THR A 268 6.25 -4.26 13.71
N LEU A 269 5.73 -5.31 13.09
CA LEU A 269 4.83 -5.22 11.95
C LEU A 269 3.48 -4.60 12.32
N PHE A 270 2.95 -4.91 13.51
CA PHE A 270 1.75 -4.26 14.02
C PHE A 270 1.97 -2.76 14.27
N LYS A 271 3.14 -2.38 14.78
CA LYS A 271 3.53 -0.97 14.88
C LYS A 271 3.53 -0.30 13.51
N MET A 272 4.14 -0.92 12.50
CA MET A 272 4.14 -0.41 11.13
C MET A 272 2.71 -0.24 10.60
N TYR A 273 1.81 -1.19 10.87
CA TYR A 273 0.38 -1.08 10.54
C TYR A 273 -0.27 0.16 11.18
N LEU A 274 -0.03 0.41 12.47
CA LEU A 274 -0.56 1.59 13.14
C LEU A 274 0.04 2.90 12.59
N GLU A 275 1.30 2.87 12.16
CA GLU A 275 2.02 4.05 11.68
C GLU A 275 1.85 4.33 10.18
N THR A 276 1.21 3.43 9.45
CA THR A 276 0.84 3.60 8.02
C THR A 276 -0.68 3.59 7.85
N VAL A 277 -1.32 2.43 7.98
CA VAL A 277 -2.78 2.28 7.83
C VAL A 277 -3.53 3.11 8.86
N GLY A 278 -3.04 3.11 10.11
CA GLY A 278 -3.57 3.97 11.18
C GLY A 278 -3.27 5.46 11.01
N ARG A 279 -2.57 5.87 9.94
CA ARG A 279 -2.24 7.26 9.60
C ARG A 279 -2.59 7.61 8.15
N ASN A 280 -3.66 7.02 7.65
CA ASN A 280 -4.24 7.33 6.33
C ASN A 280 -3.34 6.99 5.13
N ALA A 281 -2.48 5.97 5.24
CA ALA A 281 -1.66 5.48 4.13
C ALA A 281 -1.89 3.98 3.89
N THR A 282 -1.53 3.50 2.71
CA THR A 282 -1.43 2.07 2.41
C THR A 282 -0.08 1.56 2.92
N LEU A 283 -0.05 0.38 3.52
CA LEU A 283 1.19 -0.36 3.78
C LEU A 283 1.35 -1.44 2.71
N LEU A 284 2.44 -1.36 1.95
CA LEU A 284 2.90 -2.42 1.06
C LEU A 284 4.09 -3.13 1.72
N LEU A 285 3.86 -4.34 2.24
CA LEU A 285 4.87 -5.09 2.98
C LEU A 285 5.51 -6.16 2.08
N ASN A 286 6.80 -6.06 1.85
CA ASN A 286 7.52 -7.03 1.03
C ASN A 286 7.70 -8.38 1.75
N LEU A 287 7.34 -9.47 1.05
CA LEU A 287 7.51 -10.87 1.46
C LEU A 287 8.35 -11.60 0.41
N PRO A 288 9.68 -11.70 0.57
CA PRO A 288 10.56 -12.22 -0.47
C PRO A 288 10.51 -13.76 -0.53
N PRO A 289 10.12 -14.37 -1.66
CA PRO A 289 10.24 -15.82 -1.84
C PRO A 289 11.70 -16.28 -1.97
N ASN A 290 11.98 -17.45 -1.44
CA ASN A 290 13.28 -18.11 -1.50
C ASN A 290 13.57 -18.78 -2.86
N ARG A 291 14.71 -19.45 -2.98
CA ARG A 291 15.13 -20.15 -4.21
C ARG A 291 14.25 -21.34 -4.59
N ALA A 292 13.41 -21.83 -3.70
CA ALA A 292 12.40 -22.83 -4.04
C ALA A 292 11.11 -22.17 -4.60
N GLY A 293 11.02 -20.85 -4.62
CA GLY A 293 9.82 -20.14 -5.02
C GLY A 293 8.71 -20.17 -3.97
N LEU A 294 9.08 -20.23 -2.68
CA LEU A 294 8.18 -20.24 -1.53
C LEU A 294 8.58 -19.15 -0.54
N ILE A 295 7.60 -18.59 0.16
CA ILE A 295 7.87 -17.78 1.36
C ILE A 295 8.34 -18.72 2.48
N ASP A 296 9.45 -18.35 3.15
CA ASP A 296 10.01 -19.14 4.25
C ASP A 296 9.05 -19.25 5.44
N ASP A 297 9.10 -20.38 6.15
CA ASP A 297 8.25 -20.63 7.32
C ASP A 297 8.42 -19.55 8.41
N SER A 298 9.63 -19.04 8.62
CA SER A 298 9.90 -17.98 9.57
C SER A 298 9.16 -16.67 9.25
N VAL A 299 8.98 -16.34 7.96
CA VAL A 299 8.17 -15.20 7.51
C VAL A 299 6.69 -15.51 7.70
N ALA A 300 6.27 -16.73 7.30
CA ALA A 300 4.88 -17.16 7.41
C ALA A 300 4.37 -17.16 8.87
N GLU A 301 5.20 -17.58 9.82
CA GLU A 301 4.92 -17.55 11.27
C GLU A 301 4.70 -16.12 11.77
N GLN A 302 5.54 -15.15 11.35
CA GLN A 302 5.36 -13.76 11.74
C GLN A 302 4.11 -13.11 11.09
N MET A 303 3.74 -13.52 9.87
CA MET A 303 2.49 -13.06 9.23
C MET A 303 1.25 -13.60 9.97
N GLU A 304 1.25 -14.87 10.36
CA GLU A 304 0.18 -15.46 11.15
C GLU A 304 0.07 -14.79 12.53
N ALA A 305 1.19 -14.59 13.21
CA ALA A 305 1.22 -13.88 14.49
C ALA A 305 0.77 -12.41 14.37
N LEU A 306 1.04 -11.73 13.24
CA LEU A 306 0.51 -10.40 12.96
C LEU A 306 -1.01 -10.42 12.81
N GLY A 307 -1.55 -11.41 12.08
CA GLY A 307 -3.00 -11.61 11.97
C GLY A 307 -3.66 -11.79 13.34
N ASP A 308 -3.10 -12.65 14.18
CA ASP A 308 -3.56 -12.88 15.56
C ASP A 308 -3.53 -11.59 16.41
N LEU A 309 -2.49 -10.77 16.26
CA LEU A 309 -2.41 -9.48 16.95
C LEU A 309 -3.46 -8.48 16.47
N LEU A 310 -3.71 -8.42 15.16
CA LEU A 310 -4.75 -7.58 14.58
C LEU A 310 -6.13 -8.00 15.12
N ASP A 311 -6.43 -9.30 15.12
CA ASP A 311 -7.69 -9.83 15.65
C ASP A 311 -7.83 -9.58 17.16
N LYS A 312 -6.79 -9.81 17.91
CA LYS A 312 -6.78 -9.62 19.38
C LYS A 312 -6.96 -8.15 19.77
N ARG A 313 -6.36 -7.22 19.02
CA ARG A 313 -6.29 -5.80 19.40
C ARG A 313 -7.31 -4.93 18.71
N LEU A 314 -7.72 -5.29 17.50
CA LEU A 314 -8.61 -4.49 16.65
C LEU A 314 -9.81 -5.30 16.10
N GLY A 315 -10.00 -6.54 16.56
CA GLY A 315 -11.07 -7.42 16.05
C GLY A 315 -12.44 -7.16 16.68
N THR A 316 -12.49 -6.65 17.91
CA THR A 316 -13.77 -6.40 18.61
C THR A 316 -14.04 -4.91 18.71
N ASP A 317 -14.99 -4.43 17.94
CA ASP A 317 -15.41 -3.03 17.94
C ASP A 317 -16.46 -2.79 19.03
N LEU A 318 -16.05 -2.15 20.13
CA LEU A 318 -16.87 -1.79 21.27
C LEU A 318 -17.88 -0.66 20.96
N ALA A 319 -17.61 0.16 19.90
CA ALA A 319 -18.50 1.26 19.52
C ALA A 319 -19.89 0.76 19.12
N LYS A 320 -20.00 -0.45 18.56
CA LYS A 320 -21.27 -1.06 18.15
C LYS A 320 -22.29 -1.21 19.27
N SER A 321 -21.82 -1.34 20.52
CA SER A 321 -22.68 -1.46 21.73
C SER A 321 -22.90 -0.12 22.44
N ALA A 322 -22.29 0.97 21.94
CA ALA A 322 -22.45 2.29 22.56
C ALA A 322 -23.71 3.01 22.09
N THR A 323 -24.20 3.91 22.92
CA THR A 323 -25.09 4.99 22.47
C THR A 323 -24.23 6.13 21.97
N VAL A 324 -24.42 6.55 20.71
CA VAL A 324 -23.69 7.63 20.11
C VAL A 324 -24.55 8.88 19.95
N THR A 325 -24.00 10.04 20.30
CA THR A 325 -24.63 11.36 20.16
C THR A 325 -23.65 12.37 19.57
N ALA A 326 -24.17 13.40 18.93
CA ALA A 326 -23.39 14.54 18.44
C ALA A 326 -24.11 15.84 18.86
N ASP A 327 -23.33 16.85 19.20
CA ASP A 327 -23.86 18.18 19.61
C ASP A 327 -24.55 18.93 18.46
N CYS A 328 -24.19 18.60 17.22
CA CYS A 328 -24.85 19.12 16.03
C CYS A 328 -24.85 18.07 14.92
N THR A 329 -25.92 18.06 14.12
CA THR A 329 -26.13 17.15 13.00
C THR A 329 -26.88 17.91 11.92
N ARG A 330 -26.52 17.69 10.66
CA ARG A 330 -27.25 18.22 9.50
C ARG A 330 -28.67 17.66 9.48
N GLU A 331 -29.64 18.49 9.21
CA GLU A 331 -31.02 18.04 8.98
C GLU A 331 -31.10 17.12 7.76
N ALA A 332 -31.99 16.16 7.82
CA ALA A 332 -32.25 15.27 6.71
C ALA A 332 -32.73 16.05 5.48
N MET A 333 -32.16 15.75 4.32
CA MET A 333 -32.54 16.36 3.05
C MET A 333 -32.85 15.27 2.02
N GLY A 334 -34.07 15.26 1.51
CA GLY A 334 -34.51 14.22 0.59
C GLY A 334 -34.42 12.85 1.25
N ASN A 335 -33.65 11.93 0.65
CA ASN A 335 -33.40 10.58 1.21
C ASN A 335 -32.15 10.54 2.11
N GLY A 336 -31.46 11.67 2.32
CA GLY A 336 -30.24 11.74 3.14
C GLY A 336 -30.56 11.77 4.61
N ASN A 337 -29.99 10.83 5.37
CA ASN A 337 -29.98 10.79 6.83
C ASN A 337 -28.53 10.94 7.30
N TYR A 338 -28.25 11.92 8.18
CA TYR A 338 -26.92 12.27 8.65
C TYR A 338 -26.77 12.09 10.17
N GLU A 339 -27.58 11.25 10.75
CA GLU A 339 -27.64 11.02 12.21
C GLU A 339 -26.32 10.48 12.76
N ALA A 340 -26.06 10.76 14.06
CA ALA A 340 -24.89 10.27 14.76
C ALA A 340 -24.78 8.72 14.73
N ARG A 341 -25.91 8.01 14.67
CA ARG A 341 -25.94 6.55 14.60
C ARG A 341 -25.23 5.99 13.36
N ASN A 342 -25.15 6.75 12.27
CA ASN A 342 -24.41 6.34 11.07
C ASN A 342 -22.92 6.09 11.35
N LEU A 343 -22.38 6.66 12.45
CA LEU A 343 -20.99 6.48 12.86
C LEU A 343 -20.66 5.06 13.35
N ILE A 344 -21.68 4.26 13.71
CA ILE A 344 -21.51 2.93 14.31
C ILE A 344 -22.40 1.86 13.66
N ASP A 345 -23.06 2.17 12.55
CA ASP A 345 -23.99 1.26 11.85
C ASP A 345 -23.29 0.19 11.00
N GLY A 346 -21.97 0.32 10.79
CA GLY A 346 -21.15 -0.57 9.98
C GLY A 346 -21.36 -0.41 8.48
N ASN A 347 -22.10 0.61 8.04
CA ASN A 347 -22.36 0.91 6.64
C ASN A 347 -21.45 2.04 6.14
N LYS A 348 -20.58 1.76 5.20
CA LYS A 348 -19.61 2.73 4.64
C LYS A 348 -20.23 3.74 3.67
N ASP A 349 -21.48 3.56 3.30
CA ASP A 349 -22.21 4.46 2.39
C ASP A 349 -23.10 5.46 3.14
N THR A 350 -23.29 5.28 4.44
CA THR A 350 -23.88 6.25 5.36
C THR A 350 -22.80 7.09 6.03
N TYR A 351 -23.12 8.28 6.47
CA TYR A 351 -22.18 9.13 7.22
C TYR A 351 -22.95 10.16 8.09
N TRP A 352 -22.28 10.61 9.13
CA TRP A 352 -22.67 11.77 9.91
C TRP A 352 -21.94 13.01 9.40
N THR A 353 -22.61 14.16 9.46
CA THR A 353 -22.02 15.47 9.15
C THR A 353 -22.70 16.59 9.92
N THR A 354 -22.00 17.71 10.11
CA THR A 354 -22.54 18.93 10.68
C THR A 354 -23.37 19.72 9.65
N PRO A 355 -24.20 20.70 10.10
CA PRO A 355 -24.79 21.71 9.22
C PRO A 355 -23.72 22.47 8.42
N ASP A 356 -24.11 23.03 7.27
CA ASP A 356 -23.24 23.85 6.44
C ASP A 356 -22.64 25.01 7.24
N GLY A 357 -21.34 25.24 7.02
CA GLY A 357 -20.57 26.25 7.72
C GLY A 357 -20.02 25.82 9.11
N SER A 358 -20.55 24.78 9.73
CA SER A 358 -20.02 24.26 11.00
C SER A 358 -18.77 23.41 10.77
N LYS A 359 -17.64 23.87 11.31
CA LYS A 359 -16.31 23.22 11.17
C LYS A 359 -15.85 22.53 12.44
N LYS A 360 -16.69 22.52 13.47
CA LYS A 360 -16.43 21.95 14.80
C LYS A 360 -17.62 21.12 15.23
N ALA A 361 -17.35 20.10 16.06
CA ALA A 361 -18.39 19.25 16.67
C ALA A 361 -17.85 18.48 17.84
N VAL A 362 -18.75 18.02 18.69
CA VAL A 362 -18.49 17.08 19.78
C VAL A 362 -19.33 15.82 19.56
N ILE A 363 -18.66 14.67 19.53
CA ILE A 363 -19.30 13.36 19.41
C ILE A 363 -19.01 12.59 20.69
N GLU A 364 -20.02 11.97 21.29
CA GLU A 364 -19.89 11.13 22.47
C GLU A 364 -20.41 9.71 22.22
N LEU A 365 -19.62 8.73 22.63
CA LEU A 365 -20.03 7.33 22.75
C LEU A 365 -20.14 7.00 24.24
N LYS A 366 -21.27 6.38 24.65
CA LYS A 366 -21.55 6.03 26.06
C LYS A 366 -21.98 4.56 26.16
N TRP A 367 -21.48 3.89 27.19
CA TRP A 367 -21.86 2.53 27.55
C TRP A 367 -22.58 2.50 28.90
N ASP A 368 -23.49 1.59 29.05
CA ASP A 368 -24.18 1.35 30.35
C ASP A 368 -23.19 0.88 31.40
N THR A 369 -22.23 0.04 31.00
CA THR A 369 -21.14 -0.47 31.85
C THR A 369 -19.79 -0.04 31.29
N PRO A 370 -18.80 0.30 32.16
CA PRO A 370 -17.47 0.67 31.69
C PRO A 370 -16.83 -0.41 30.84
N GLN A 371 -16.15 0.01 29.77
CA GLN A 371 -15.37 -0.83 28.86
C GLN A 371 -13.88 -0.56 29.02
N THR A 372 -13.04 -1.56 28.75
CA THR A 372 -11.60 -1.33 28.67
C THR A 372 -11.23 -0.95 27.23
N VAL A 373 -10.86 0.30 27.01
CA VAL A 373 -10.60 0.88 25.69
C VAL A 373 -9.11 1.17 25.49
N ARG A 374 -8.57 0.85 24.30
CA ARG A 374 -7.14 0.96 23.96
C ARG A 374 -6.89 1.82 22.76
N TYR A 375 -7.74 1.69 21.73
CA TYR A 375 -7.62 2.40 20.46
C TYR A 375 -8.95 3.03 20.07
N VAL A 376 -8.87 4.17 19.40
CA VAL A 376 -10.00 4.79 18.70
C VAL A 376 -9.63 4.94 17.25
N SER A 377 -10.48 4.45 16.37
CA SER A 377 -10.35 4.58 14.91
C SER A 377 -11.42 5.53 14.39
N LEU A 378 -11.01 6.51 13.59
CA LEU A 378 -11.88 7.46 12.91
C LEU A 378 -11.72 7.30 11.40
N MET A 379 -12.83 7.38 10.66
CA MET A 379 -12.83 7.28 9.20
C MET A 379 -13.71 8.36 8.59
N GLU A 380 -13.10 9.23 7.77
CA GLU A 380 -13.86 10.23 7.01
C GLU A 380 -14.55 9.60 5.80
N TYR A 381 -15.71 10.13 5.44
CA TYR A 381 -16.37 9.78 4.18
C TYR A 381 -15.67 10.47 3.01
N ILE A 382 -14.51 9.93 2.65
CA ILE A 382 -13.56 10.55 1.70
C ILE A 382 -14.07 10.69 0.27
N LYS A 383 -15.18 10.02 -0.09
CA LYS A 383 -15.87 10.26 -1.38
C LYS A 383 -16.24 11.73 -1.60
N LEU A 384 -16.40 12.49 -0.51
CA LEU A 384 -16.68 13.92 -0.51
C LEU A 384 -15.49 14.77 -0.02
N GLY A 385 -14.30 14.18 0.06
CA GLY A 385 -13.05 14.85 0.42
C GLY A 385 -12.61 14.62 1.86
N GLN A 386 -11.32 14.74 2.11
CA GLN A 386 -10.70 14.75 3.42
C GLN A 386 -10.77 16.17 4.00
N ARG A 387 -11.25 16.33 5.23
CA ARG A 387 -11.61 17.67 5.77
C ARG A 387 -11.11 17.96 7.17
N ILE A 388 -11.00 16.95 8.04
CA ILE A 388 -10.62 17.12 9.46
C ILE A 388 -9.15 17.49 9.54
N LYS A 389 -8.87 18.58 10.28
CA LYS A 389 -7.53 19.17 10.45
C LYS A 389 -7.02 19.10 11.88
N LYS A 390 -7.94 19.03 12.84
CA LYS A 390 -7.61 18.96 14.25
C LYS A 390 -8.75 18.38 15.06
N PHE A 391 -8.43 17.43 15.92
CA PHE A 391 -9.39 16.82 16.85
C PHE A 391 -8.71 16.48 18.18
N LYS A 392 -9.47 16.05 19.17
CA LYS A 392 -8.98 15.44 20.41
C LYS A 392 -9.87 14.28 20.82
N ILE A 393 -9.31 13.36 21.61
CA ILE A 393 -10.02 12.22 22.18
C ILE A 393 -9.87 12.29 23.69
N GLU A 394 -10.97 12.09 24.40
CA GLU A 394 -11.05 12.09 25.85
C GLU A 394 -11.84 10.87 26.33
N THR A 395 -11.46 10.28 27.45
CA THR A 395 -12.20 9.18 28.10
C THR A 395 -12.74 9.63 29.43
N SER A 396 -13.85 9.02 29.87
CA SER A 396 -14.45 9.27 31.16
C SER A 396 -14.87 7.95 31.82
N GLU A 397 -14.45 7.70 33.04
CA GLU A 397 -14.83 6.52 33.83
C GLU A 397 -16.26 6.67 34.44
N ASP A 398 -16.64 7.89 34.80
CA ASP A 398 -17.93 8.22 35.46
C ASP A 398 -19.00 8.71 34.42
N GLY A 399 -18.60 8.98 33.18
CA GLY A 399 -19.46 9.56 32.15
C GLY A 399 -19.62 11.08 32.24
N VAL A 400 -18.91 11.75 33.17
CA VAL A 400 -19.02 13.19 33.47
C VAL A 400 -17.66 13.88 33.37
N THR A 401 -16.64 13.34 34.00
CA THR A 401 -15.27 13.90 34.03
C THR A 401 -14.43 13.31 32.91
N PHE A 402 -13.98 14.16 31.97
CA PHE A 402 -13.25 13.72 30.80
C PHE A 402 -11.76 14.03 30.90
N THR A 403 -10.94 13.05 30.57
CA THR A 403 -9.46 13.15 30.54
C THR A 403 -8.95 12.92 29.12
N LYS A 404 -8.14 13.85 28.62
CA LYS A 404 -7.51 13.74 27.29
C LYS A 404 -6.63 12.50 27.19
N ARG A 405 -6.70 11.83 26.05
CA ARG A 405 -5.92 10.63 25.71
C ARG A 405 -5.11 10.85 24.41
N GLY A 406 -4.28 9.87 24.07
CA GLY A 406 -3.45 9.89 22.88
C GLY A 406 -2.06 10.49 23.09
N GLY A 407 -1.73 11.01 24.29
CA GLY A 407 -0.38 11.45 24.66
C GLY A 407 0.28 12.31 23.58
N ASN A 408 1.38 11.82 23.00
CA ASN A 408 2.19 12.49 21.98
C ASN A 408 1.65 12.30 20.53
N GLN A 409 0.51 11.64 20.34
CA GLN A 409 -0.07 11.53 19.00
C GLN A 409 -0.59 12.88 18.53
N ALA A 410 -0.13 13.35 17.39
CA ALA A 410 -0.73 14.51 16.75
C ALA A 410 -2.11 14.12 16.20
N THR A 411 -3.14 14.76 16.74
CA THR A 411 -4.53 14.56 16.33
C THR A 411 -4.91 15.61 15.28
N THR A 412 -4.29 15.51 14.10
CA THR A 412 -4.43 16.43 12.97
C THR A 412 -5.39 15.90 11.93
N THR A 413 -4.91 15.18 10.93
CA THR A 413 -5.73 14.62 9.85
C THR A 413 -6.36 13.28 10.25
N VAL A 414 -7.50 12.97 9.65
CA VAL A 414 -8.18 11.67 9.77
C VAL A 414 -8.06 10.92 8.44
N GLY A 415 -8.72 11.36 7.38
CA GLY A 415 -8.72 10.71 6.08
C GLY A 415 -9.48 9.38 6.07
N TYR A 416 -9.01 8.45 5.24
CA TYR A 416 -9.65 7.15 5.10
C TYR A 416 -9.68 6.35 6.42
N LYS A 417 -8.56 6.35 7.17
CA LYS A 417 -8.48 5.71 8.48
C LYS A 417 -7.43 6.40 9.37
N ARG A 418 -7.82 6.74 10.57
CA ARG A 418 -6.92 7.24 11.61
C ARG A 418 -7.11 6.44 12.90
N ILE A 419 -6.10 5.68 13.32
CA ILE A 419 -6.11 4.93 14.57
C ILE A 419 -5.25 5.67 15.59
N ILE A 420 -5.82 5.98 16.75
CA ILE A 420 -5.13 6.65 17.85
C ILE A 420 -4.98 5.66 19.03
N PRO A 421 -3.76 5.25 19.37
CA PRO A 421 -3.47 4.58 20.63
C PRO A 421 -3.77 5.53 21.80
N LEU A 422 -4.66 5.15 22.71
CA LEU A 422 -5.08 6.03 23.79
C LEU A 422 -3.97 6.29 24.83
N ASN A 423 -3.01 5.38 24.98
CA ASN A 423 -1.82 5.57 25.80
C ASN A 423 -0.75 6.49 25.15
N GLY A 424 -0.96 6.88 23.90
CA GLY A 424 -0.07 7.81 23.19
C GLY A 424 1.17 7.19 22.57
N SER A 425 1.41 5.90 22.75
CA SER A 425 2.59 5.21 22.19
C SER A 425 2.19 4.21 21.13
N THR A 426 2.94 4.19 20.01
CA THR A 426 2.92 3.11 19.03
C THR A 426 4.05 2.11 19.27
N ALA A 427 5.04 2.44 20.10
CA ALA A 427 6.22 1.62 20.36
C ALA A 427 6.02 0.60 21.49
N GLU A 428 5.22 0.96 22.47
CA GLU A 428 4.86 0.07 23.58
C GLU A 428 3.40 -0.25 23.49
N TYR A 429 3.10 -1.45 23.04
CA TYR A 429 1.73 -1.96 23.02
C TYR A 429 1.35 -2.34 24.43
N SER A 430 1.09 -1.31 25.25
CA SER A 430 0.48 -1.54 26.53
C SER A 430 -0.77 -2.35 26.31
N THR A 431 -0.81 -3.53 26.89
CA THR A 431 -2.03 -4.33 27.01
C THR A 431 -3.04 -3.61 27.90
N ASP A 432 -2.57 -2.58 28.62
CA ASP A 432 -3.36 -1.79 29.56
C ASP A 432 -4.21 -0.79 28.80
N GLY A 433 -5.50 -0.96 28.88
CA GLY A 433 -6.50 0.00 28.42
C GLY A 433 -6.92 0.94 29.52
N TYR A 434 -7.76 1.89 29.17
CA TYR A 434 -8.44 2.76 30.12
C TYR A 434 -9.86 2.26 30.34
N MET A 435 -10.27 2.17 31.60
CA MET A 435 -11.68 1.97 31.90
C MET A 435 -12.45 3.23 31.48
N ALA A 436 -13.47 3.06 30.64
CA ALA A 436 -14.26 4.16 30.12
C ALA A 436 -15.76 3.81 30.09
N LYS A 437 -16.57 4.65 30.68
CA LYS A 437 -18.02 4.68 30.51
C LYS A 437 -18.42 5.60 29.35
N ALA A 438 -17.54 6.51 28.96
CA ALA A 438 -17.74 7.36 27.81
C ALA A 438 -16.43 7.71 27.11
N ILE A 439 -16.51 7.91 25.80
CA ILE A 439 -15.46 8.53 24.97
C ILE A 439 -16.07 9.78 24.34
N ARG A 440 -15.29 10.87 24.36
CA ARG A 440 -15.61 12.11 23.66
C ARG A 440 -14.58 12.38 22.57
N ILE A 441 -15.06 12.64 21.37
CA ILE A 441 -14.26 13.06 20.22
C ILE A 441 -14.68 14.50 19.91
N THR A 442 -13.74 15.45 20.05
CA THR A 442 -13.98 16.86 19.71
C THR A 442 -13.25 17.20 18.43
N ILE A 443 -13.97 17.49 17.36
CA ILE A 443 -13.41 18.06 16.13
C ILE A 443 -13.22 19.56 16.39
N GLU A 444 -11.96 19.99 16.47
CA GLU A 444 -11.60 21.38 16.80
C GLU A 444 -11.47 22.26 15.55
N ASN A 445 -11.13 21.63 14.40
CA ASN A 445 -11.03 22.34 13.12
C ASN A 445 -11.21 21.39 11.93
N SER A 446 -11.85 21.86 10.88
CA SER A 446 -12.06 21.18 9.61
C SER A 446 -12.06 22.18 8.44
N GLY A 447 -11.67 21.73 7.25
CA GLY A 447 -11.68 22.56 6.02
C GLY A 447 -13.10 22.99 5.62
N SER A 448 -14.08 22.12 5.84
CA SER A 448 -15.51 22.33 5.63
C SER A 448 -16.28 21.59 6.74
N CYS A 449 -17.59 21.39 6.60
CA CYS A 449 -18.34 20.51 7.51
C CYS A 449 -17.68 19.12 7.56
N PRO A 450 -17.29 18.62 8.77
CA PRO A 450 -16.68 17.30 8.88
C PRO A 450 -17.65 16.21 8.48
N LEU A 451 -17.12 15.15 7.91
CA LEU A 451 -17.86 13.97 7.44
C LEU A 451 -17.19 12.73 8.02
N LEU A 452 -17.85 12.01 8.88
CA LEU A 452 -17.38 10.71 9.35
C LEU A 452 -18.39 9.63 9.00
N HIS A 453 -17.90 8.50 8.45
CA HIS A 453 -18.77 7.35 8.22
C HIS A 453 -18.62 6.26 9.30
N THR A 454 -17.47 6.23 10.00
CA THR A 454 -17.22 5.20 10.99
C THR A 454 -16.38 5.72 12.16
N ILE A 455 -16.77 5.32 13.36
CA ILE A 455 -15.95 5.35 14.58
C ILE A 455 -15.89 3.94 15.11
N GLU A 456 -14.68 3.43 15.35
CA GLU A 456 -14.45 2.15 16.02
C GLU A 456 -13.71 2.38 17.32
N VAL A 457 -13.97 1.54 18.33
CA VAL A 457 -13.29 1.56 19.64
C VAL A 457 -12.85 0.15 19.99
N PHE A 458 -11.57 -0.01 20.37
CA PHE A 458 -10.96 -1.30 20.67
C PHE A 458 -10.31 -1.33 22.03
#